data_0f1506e580b1a1fbe560c0c66e924844
#
_entry.id   0f1506e580b1a1fbe560c0c66e924844
#
_cell.length_a   1.000
_cell.length_b   1.000
_cell.length_c   1.000
_cell.angle_alpha   90.00
_cell.angle_beta   90.00
_cell.angle_gamma   90.00
#
_symmetry.space_group_name_H-M   'P 1'
#
loop_
_entity.id
_entity.type
_entity.pdbx_description
1 polymer ?
#
loop_
_entity_poly.entity_id
_entity_poly.type
_entity_poly.pdbx_seq_one_letter_code
_entity_poly.pdbx_strand_id
1 'polypeptide(L)'
;MLEFAILGLLREEPRHGYELKRALGDLGFWQVSFGSLYPALRRLEKGGFIEATKGEGRRKAYRITETGRVRFSNLLAEVGDGSDRGFQLRLAFLGYLEPQRRLGVLEDRRTALQEGLHGARRSFRGARSSTRNPDRYRMALMERRVRSTEADIAWLDELIAGERGATPGA
;
A
#
# COMPACT_ATOMS: atom_id res chain seq x y z
N MET A 1 7.12 -1.83 6.56
CA MET A 1 5.91 -1.05 6.15
C MET A 1 5.82 0.34 6.80
N LEU A 2 5.88 0.50 8.14
CA LEU A 2 5.76 1.83 8.77
C LEU A 2 6.88 2.81 8.35
N GLU A 3 8.13 2.37 8.30
CA GLU A 3 9.27 3.21 7.88
C GLU A 3 9.15 3.66 6.41
N PHE A 4 8.70 2.78 5.53
CA PHE A 4 8.41 3.12 4.15
C PHE A 4 7.33 4.20 4.03
N ALA A 5 6.20 4.05 4.78
CA ALA A 5 5.14 5.05 4.81
C ALA A 5 5.63 6.41 5.32
N ILE A 6 6.44 6.42 6.40
CA ILE A 6 7.03 7.65 6.93
C ILE A 6 7.93 8.33 5.89
N LEU A 7 8.82 7.57 5.23
CA LEU A 7 9.70 8.10 4.20
C LEU A 7 8.92 8.67 3.01
N GLY A 8 7.85 7.98 2.59
CA GLY A 8 6.98 8.44 1.51
C GLY A 8 6.31 9.77 1.85
N LEU A 9 5.72 9.90 3.03
CA LEU A 9 5.10 11.14 3.48
C LEU A 9 6.09 12.30 3.64
N LEU A 10 7.31 12.01 4.13
CA LEU A 10 8.37 13.01 4.25
C LEU A 10 9.03 13.39 2.92
N ARG A 11 8.80 12.59 1.87
CA ARG A 11 9.20 12.95 0.51
C ARG A 11 8.35 14.08 -0.06
N GLU A 12 7.09 14.16 0.34
CA GLU A 12 6.16 15.23 -0.07
C GLU A 12 6.56 16.56 0.56
N GLU A 13 6.67 16.59 1.89
CA GLU A 13 7.02 17.78 2.68
C GLU A 13 7.54 17.40 4.07
N PRO A 14 8.30 18.29 4.74
CA PRO A 14 8.64 18.14 6.15
C PRO A 14 7.38 18.12 7.02
N ARG A 15 7.33 17.23 8.03
CA ARG A 15 6.15 17.07 8.90
C ARG A 15 6.56 16.91 10.36
N HIS A 16 5.71 17.38 11.26
CA HIS A 16 5.79 17.07 12.68
C HIS A 16 5.27 15.66 12.99
N GLY A 17 5.68 15.09 14.13
CA GLY A 17 5.24 13.73 14.50
C GLY A 17 3.71 13.57 14.58
N TYR A 18 2.99 14.61 15.00
CA TYR A 18 1.51 14.59 15.02
C TYR A 18 0.92 14.56 13.60
N GLU A 19 1.45 15.38 12.70
CA GLU A 19 1.02 15.42 11.29
C GLU A 19 1.31 14.09 10.58
N LEU A 20 2.48 13.49 10.84
CA LEU A 20 2.81 12.15 10.35
C LEU A 20 1.80 11.11 10.85
N LYS A 21 1.43 11.16 12.13
CA LYS A 21 0.42 10.22 12.66
C LYS A 21 -0.91 10.37 11.95
N ARG A 22 -1.37 11.61 11.72
CA ARG A 22 -2.61 11.90 10.99
C ARG A 22 -2.54 11.40 9.56
N ALA A 23 -1.50 11.78 8.81
CA ALA A 23 -1.31 11.37 7.43
C ALA A 23 -1.16 9.84 7.27
N LEU A 24 -0.51 9.16 8.23
CA LEU A 24 -0.48 7.71 8.28
C LEU A 24 -1.89 7.12 8.47
N GLY A 25 -2.75 7.77 9.25
CA GLY A 25 -4.17 7.41 9.39
C GLY A 25 -4.90 7.47 8.06
N ASP A 26 -4.69 8.54 7.29
CA ASP A 26 -5.30 8.74 5.97
C ASP A 26 -4.85 7.66 4.95
N LEU A 27 -3.64 7.13 5.10
CA LEU A 27 -3.12 5.99 4.33
C LEU A 27 -3.59 4.61 4.85
N GLY A 28 -4.55 4.57 5.77
CA GLY A 28 -5.05 3.31 6.34
C GLY A 28 -4.23 2.76 7.51
N PHE A 29 -3.29 3.52 8.07
CA PHE A 29 -2.51 3.15 9.25
C PHE A 29 -3.09 3.72 10.56
N TRP A 30 -4.41 3.76 10.69
CA TRP A 30 -5.11 4.35 11.85
C TRP A 30 -4.75 3.75 13.20
N GLN A 31 -4.17 2.55 13.24
CA GLN A 31 -3.69 1.92 14.49
C GLN A 31 -2.27 2.33 14.88
N VAL A 32 -1.60 3.23 14.14
CA VAL A 32 -0.27 3.70 14.53
C VAL A 32 -0.38 4.56 15.78
N SER A 33 0.17 4.03 16.88
CA SER A 33 0.30 4.75 18.14
C SER A 33 1.55 5.65 18.14
N PHE A 34 1.58 6.65 19.02
CA PHE A 34 2.82 7.40 19.24
C PHE A 34 3.95 6.51 19.77
N GLY A 35 3.59 5.43 20.52
CA GLY A 35 4.52 4.43 21.00
C GLY A 35 5.22 3.62 19.90
N SER A 36 4.61 3.47 18.72
CA SER A 36 5.24 2.84 17.54
C SER A 36 5.88 3.87 16.60
N LEU A 37 5.30 5.05 16.47
CA LEU A 37 5.78 6.10 15.57
C LEU A 37 7.14 6.67 16.00
N TYR A 38 7.29 7.11 17.26
CA TYR A 38 8.53 7.73 17.70
C TYR A 38 9.74 6.78 17.71
N PRO A 39 9.64 5.51 18.07
CA PRO A 39 10.71 4.56 17.86
C PRO A 39 11.10 4.39 16.39
N ALA A 40 10.13 4.38 15.45
CA ALA A 40 10.42 4.32 14.02
C ALA A 40 11.15 5.58 13.55
N LEU A 41 10.70 6.78 13.96
CA LEU A 41 11.38 8.04 13.65
C LEU A 41 12.83 8.06 14.18
N ARG A 42 13.05 7.58 15.43
CA ARG A 42 14.42 7.49 15.98
C ARG A 42 15.32 6.53 15.20
N ARG A 43 14.79 5.39 14.73
CA ARG A 43 15.55 4.46 13.89
C ARG A 43 15.92 5.09 12.55
N LEU A 44 14.97 5.77 11.91
CA LEU A 44 15.21 6.46 10.63
C LEU A 44 16.21 7.61 10.78
N GLU A 45 16.12 8.38 11.88
CA GLU A 45 17.04 9.48 12.19
C GLU A 45 18.46 8.92 12.47
N LYS A 46 18.57 7.86 13.29
CA LYS A 46 19.85 7.18 13.58
C LYS A 46 20.48 6.57 12.32
N GLY A 47 19.66 6.08 11.39
CA GLY A 47 20.09 5.57 10.09
C GLY A 47 20.45 6.64 9.08
N GLY A 48 20.28 7.93 9.41
CA GLY A 48 20.56 9.05 8.50
C GLY A 48 19.55 9.19 7.36
N PHE A 49 18.39 8.52 7.44
CA PHE A 49 17.36 8.60 6.40
C PHE A 49 16.43 9.80 6.55
N ILE A 50 16.29 10.31 7.76
CA ILE A 50 15.58 11.54 8.08
C ILE A 50 16.42 12.37 9.04
N GLU A 51 16.13 13.66 9.10
CA GLU A 51 16.73 14.56 10.08
C GLU A 51 15.68 15.44 10.73
N ALA A 52 15.90 15.77 12.01
CA ALA A 52 15.07 16.71 12.73
C ALA A 52 15.46 18.13 12.34
N THR A 53 14.48 18.93 11.95
CA THR A 53 14.63 20.37 11.74
C THR A 53 14.07 21.14 12.93
N LYS A 54 14.64 22.31 13.23
CA LYS A 54 14.03 23.24 14.18
C LYS A 54 12.73 23.75 13.53
N GLY A 55 11.59 23.22 13.96
CA GLY A 55 10.28 23.77 13.60
C GLY A 55 10.00 25.08 14.37
N GLU A 56 8.97 25.78 13.98
CA GLU A 56 8.46 26.92 14.76
C GLU A 56 8.03 26.43 16.15
N GLY A 57 8.67 26.97 17.18
CA GLY A 57 8.47 26.58 18.58
C GLY A 57 9.28 25.34 19.03
N ARG A 58 8.82 24.68 20.11
CA ARG A 58 9.49 23.52 20.74
C ARG A 58 9.29 22.18 20.04
N ARG A 59 8.57 22.14 18.91
CA ARG A 59 8.21 20.88 18.23
C ARG A 59 9.22 20.57 17.11
N LYS A 60 9.76 19.35 17.12
CA LYS A 60 10.64 18.85 16.05
C LYS A 60 9.79 18.54 14.81
N ALA A 61 10.13 19.12 13.66
CA ALA A 61 9.72 18.63 12.36
C ALA A 61 10.79 17.68 11.82
N TYR A 62 10.39 16.74 10.99
CA TYR A 62 11.28 15.79 10.34
C TYR A 62 11.27 16.04 8.83
N ARG A 63 12.41 15.93 8.20
CA ARG A 63 12.54 15.94 6.74
C ARG A 63 13.34 14.73 6.27
N ILE A 64 13.06 14.27 5.07
CA ILE A 64 13.81 13.19 4.42
C ILE A 64 15.17 13.71 3.95
N THR A 65 16.22 12.91 4.16
CA THR A 65 17.56 13.18 3.60
C THR A 65 17.69 12.58 2.20
N GLU A 66 18.81 12.87 1.50
CA GLU A 66 19.07 12.25 0.21
C GLU A 66 19.22 10.72 0.33
N THR A 67 19.90 10.24 1.38
CA THR A 67 19.99 8.80 1.69
C THR A 67 18.61 8.20 1.94
N GLY A 68 17.72 8.95 2.61
CA GLY A 68 16.32 8.55 2.82
C GLY A 68 15.53 8.45 1.52
N ARG A 69 15.75 9.36 0.56
CA ARG A 69 15.11 9.31 -0.77
C ARG A 69 15.53 8.07 -1.55
N VAL A 70 16.82 7.75 -1.54
CA VAL A 70 17.35 6.53 -2.16
C VAL A 70 16.74 5.29 -1.50
N ARG A 71 16.72 5.25 -0.16
CA ARG A 71 16.10 4.14 0.59
C ARG A 71 14.62 3.97 0.27
N PHE A 72 13.87 5.08 0.22
CA PHE A 72 12.46 5.06 -0.18
C PHE A 72 12.26 4.51 -1.59
N SER A 73 13.05 4.99 -2.57
CA SER A 73 12.96 4.54 -3.97
C SER A 73 13.25 3.04 -4.10
N ASN A 74 14.23 2.51 -3.37
CA ASN A 74 14.53 1.09 -3.33
C ASN A 74 13.36 0.28 -2.75
N LEU A 75 12.82 0.70 -1.61
CA LEU A 75 11.67 0.03 -0.98
C LEU A 75 10.42 0.07 -1.87
N LEU A 76 10.21 1.16 -2.61
CA LEU A 76 9.09 1.28 -3.54
C LEU A 76 9.26 0.37 -4.76
N ALA A 77 10.50 0.14 -5.21
CA ALA A 77 10.83 -0.72 -6.34
C ALA A 77 10.85 -2.22 -5.97
N GLU A 78 11.06 -2.55 -4.68
CA GLU A 78 11.06 -3.95 -4.22
C GLU A 78 9.69 -4.60 -4.48
N VAL A 79 9.71 -5.88 -4.83
CA VAL A 79 8.47 -6.68 -4.94
C VAL A 79 7.82 -6.73 -3.56
N GLY A 80 6.58 -6.28 -3.47
CA GLY A 80 5.82 -6.27 -2.21
C GLY A 80 5.59 -7.69 -1.68
N ASP A 81 5.23 -7.79 -0.40
CA ASP A 81 4.91 -9.05 0.30
C ASP A 81 3.63 -9.75 -0.20
N GLY A 82 3.02 -9.27 -1.29
CA GLY A 82 1.77 -9.80 -1.86
C GLY A 82 0.53 -9.47 -1.04
N SER A 83 0.67 -8.85 0.15
CA SER A 83 -0.48 -8.49 0.98
C SER A 83 -1.27 -7.31 0.41
N ASP A 84 -2.58 -7.27 0.69
CA ASP A 84 -3.44 -6.13 0.31
C ASP A 84 -2.90 -4.82 0.89
N ARG A 85 -2.44 -4.86 2.13
CA ARG A 85 -1.91 -3.68 2.82
C ARG A 85 -0.59 -3.19 2.23
N GLY A 86 0.29 -4.11 1.84
CA GLY A 86 1.54 -3.79 1.14
C GLY A 86 1.28 -3.14 -0.21
N PHE A 87 0.32 -3.68 -0.96
CA PHE A 87 -0.11 -3.10 -2.23
C PHE A 87 -0.72 -1.70 -2.06
N GLN A 88 -1.67 -1.51 -1.14
CA GLN A 88 -2.30 -0.21 -0.88
C GLN A 88 -1.28 0.87 -0.54
N LEU A 89 -0.27 0.51 0.27
CA LEU A 89 0.80 1.43 0.62
C LEU A 89 1.69 1.79 -0.58
N ARG A 90 2.03 0.83 -1.43
CA ARG A 90 2.78 1.09 -2.67
C ARG A 90 1.97 1.97 -3.62
N LEU A 91 0.68 1.70 -3.73
CA LEU A 91 -0.24 2.47 -4.57
C LEU A 91 -0.27 3.95 -4.18
N ALA A 92 -0.28 4.27 -2.88
CA ALA A 92 -0.26 5.65 -2.38
C ALA A 92 0.96 6.45 -2.86
N PHE A 93 2.05 5.77 -3.18
CA PHE A 93 3.30 6.38 -3.65
C PHE A 93 3.68 5.98 -5.08
N LEU A 94 2.76 5.38 -5.82
CA LEU A 94 3.04 4.83 -7.15
C LEU A 94 3.50 5.90 -8.13
N GLY A 95 3.02 7.14 -7.97
CA GLY A 95 3.43 8.29 -8.78
C GLY A 95 4.92 8.62 -8.75
N TYR A 96 5.68 8.11 -7.78
CA TYR A 96 7.14 8.26 -7.74
C TYR A 96 7.91 7.23 -8.57
N LEU A 97 7.23 6.28 -9.20
CA LEU A 97 7.83 5.33 -10.15
C LEU A 97 7.68 5.82 -11.58
N GLU A 98 8.60 5.38 -12.43
CA GLU A 98 8.49 5.54 -13.88
C GLU A 98 7.23 4.83 -14.43
N PRO A 99 6.60 5.34 -15.50
CA PRO A 99 5.34 4.83 -16.04
C PRO A 99 5.34 3.32 -16.26
N GLN A 100 6.38 2.76 -16.86
CA GLN A 100 6.50 1.32 -17.11
C GLN A 100 6.52 0.49 -15.83
N ARG A 101 7.19 1.00 -14.77
CA ARG A 101 7.23 0.33 -13.48
C ARG A 101 5.89 0.43 -12.73
N ARG A 102 5.19 1.56 -12.85
CA ARG A 102 3.83 1.69 -12.31
C ARG A 102 2.92 0.64 -12.91
N LEU A 103 2.93 0.54 -14.23
CA LEU A 103 2.13 -0.43 -14.96
C LEU A 103 2.44 -1.87 -14.50
N GLY A 104 3.72 -2.23 -14.39
CA GLY A 104 4.13 -3.55 -13.89
C GLY A 104 3.56 -3.87 -12.50
N VAL A 105 3.62 -2.93 -11.56
CA VAL A 105 3.06 -3.12 -10.20
C VAL A 105 1.55 -3.39 -10.22
N LEU A 106 0.81 -2.68 -11.07
CA LEU A 106 -0.64 -2.86 -11.22
C LEU A 106 -0.98 -4.20 -11.88
N GLU A 107 -0.25 -4.57 -12.93
CA GLU A 107 -0.44 -5.84 -13.66
C GLU A 107 -0.10 -7.06 -12.80
N ASP A 108 0.99 -7.01 -12.04
CA ASP A 108 1.35 -8.07 -11.07
C ASP A 108 0.25 -8.27 -10.03
N ARG A 109 -0.27 -7.17 -9.48
CA ARG A 109 -1.37 -7.24 -8.52
C ARG A 109 -2.64 -7.83 -9.13
N ARG A 110 -2.99 -7.41 -10.34
CA ARG A 110 -4.13 -7.94 -11.07
C ARG A 110 -4.01 -9.45 -11.29
N THR A 111 -2.84 -9.90 -11.72
CA THR A 111 -2.54 -11.33 -11.94
C THR A 111 -2.72 -12.13 -10.66
N ALA A 112 -2.15 -11.67 -9.55
CA ALA A 112 -2.29 -12.33 -8.25
C ALA A 112 -3.77 -12.43 -7.78
N LEU A 113 -4.55 -11.36 -8.01
CA LEU A 113 -5.98 -11.38 -7.70
C LEU A 113 -6.77 -12.34 -8.61
N GLN A 114 -6.44 -12.44 -9.89
CA GLN A 114 -7.07 -13.38 -10.82
C GLN A 114 -6.82 -14.83 -10.42
N GLU A 115 -5.59 -15.17 -10.02
CA GLU A 115 -5.26 -16.50 -9.50
C GLU A 115 -6.05 -16.82 -8.23
N GLY A 116 -6.11 -15.86 -7.28
CA GLY A 116 -6.89 -15.98 -6.06
C GLY A 116 -8.39 -16.16 -6.33
N LEU A 117 -8.94 -15.44 -7.31
CA LEU A 117 -10.34 -15.54 -7.72
C LEU A 117 -10.69 -16.93 -8.28
N HIS A 118 -9.80 -17.51 -9.09
CA HIS A 118 -9.99 -18.87 -9.59
C HIS A 118 -10.13 -19.90 -8.45
N GLY A 119 -9.30 -19.81 -7.43
CA GLY A 119 -9.38 -20.64 -6.23
C GLY A 119 -10.66 -20.40 -5.44
N ALA A 120 -11.03 -19.15 -5.21
CA ALA A 120 -12.25 -18.77 -4.49
C ALA A 120 -13.52 -19.26 -5.20
N ARG A 121 -13.60 -19.10 -6.53
CA ARG A 121 -14.74 -19.59 -7.34
C ARG A 121 -14.86 -21.12 -7.30
N ARG A 122 -13.75 -21.87 -7.35
CA ARG A 122 -13.76 -23.33 -7.22
C ARG A 122 -14.29 -23.77 -5.85
N SER A 123 -13.78 -23.14 -4.79
CA SER A 123 -14.23 -23.43 -3.42
C SER A 123 -15.70 -23.12 -3.21
N PHE A 124 -16.19 -21.99 -3.73
CA PHE A 124 -17.60 -21.59 -3.63
C PHE A 124 -18.51 -22.57 -4.38
N ARG A 125 -18.16 -22.97 -5.61
CA ARG A 125 -18.92 -23.98 -6.36
C ARG A 125 -18.96 -25.35 -5.65
N GLY A 126 -17.83 -25.81 -5.15
CA GLY A 126 -17.74 -27.05 -4.39
C GLY A 126 -18.61 -27.03 -3.12
N ALA A 127 -18.65 -25.91 -2.42
CA ALA A 127 -19.51 -25.74 -1.25
C ALA A 127 -21.01 -25.78 -1.61
N ARG A 128 -21.40 -25.17 -2.74
CA ARG A 128 -22.80 -25.20 -3.23
C ARG A 128 -23.28 -26.59 -3.66
N SER A 129 -22.40 -27.39 -4.24
CA SER A 129 -22.72 -28.73 -4.72
C SER A 129 -22.57 -29.82 -3.65
N SER A 130 -22.13 -29.47 -2.45
CA SER A 130 -21.98 -30.43 -1.34
C SER A 130 -23.34 -30.86 -0.81
N THR A 131 -23.50 -32.17 -0.59
CA THR A 131 -24.69 -32.75 0.08
C THR A 131 -24.79 -32.33 1.55
N ARG A 132 -23.70 -31.90 2.17
CA ARG A 132 -23.68 -31.26 3.47
C ARG A 132 -24.08 -29.81 3.30
N ASN A 133 -25.29 -29.42 3.71
CA ASN A 133 -25.79 -28.07 3.60
C ASN A 133 -24.83 -27.10 4.36
N PRO A 134 -24.01 -26.28 3.66
CA PRO A 134 -23.08 -25.37 4.33
C PRO A 134 -23.90 -24.28 5.03
N ASP A 135 -23.42 -23.85 6.20
CA ASP A 135 -24.00 -22.73 6.93
C ASP A 135 -24.16 -21.51 6.03
N ARG A 136 -25.33 -20.84 6.12
CA ARG A 136 -25.69 -19.68 5.28
C ARG A 136 -24.67 -18.54 5.37
N TYR A 137 -24.11 -18.30 6.56
CA TYR A 137 -23.15 -17.24 6.77
C TYR A 137 -21.79 -17.56 6.15
N ARG A 138 -21.39 -18.83 6.20
CA ARG A 138 -20.20 -19.31 5.50
C ARG A 138 -20.34 -19.16 4.00
N MET A 139 -21.50 -19.48 3.43
CA MET A 139 -21.79 -19.25 2.01
C MET A 139 -21.75 -17.77 1.65
N ALA A 140 -22.40 -16.92 2.44
CA ALA A 140 -22.38 -15.48 2.23
C ALA A 140 -20.96 -14.88 2.28
N LEU A 141 -20.10 -15.38 3.19
CA LEU A 141 -18.69 -14.97 3.26
C LEU A 141 -17.91 -15.36 2.01
N MET A 142 -18.10 -16.59 1.51
CA MET A 142 -17.45 -17.07 0.29
C MET A 142 -17.90 -16.28 -0.94
N GLU A 143 -19.19 -16.00 -1.06
CA GLU A 143 -19.76 -15.19 -2.12
C GLU A 143 -19.22 -13.75 -2.08
N ARG A 144 -19.19 -13.13 -0.89
CA ARG A 144 -18.62 -11.82 -0.70
C ARG A 144 -17.16 -11.76 -1.15
N ARG A 145 -16.36 -12.78 -0.79
CA ARG A 145 -14.95 -12.85 -1.21
C ARG A 145 -14.82 -12.86 -2.74
N VAL A 146 -15.62 -13.65 -3.43
CA VAL A 146 -15.62 -13.67 -4.91
C VAL A 146 -15.95 -12.30 -5.46
N ARG A 147 -17.07 -11.70 -5.03
CA ARG A 147 -17.53 -10.38 -5.52
C ARG A 147 -16.54 -9.26 -5.23
N SER A 148 -15.95 -9.22 -4.03
CA SER A 148 -14.96 -8.17 -3.72
C SER A 148 -13.71 -8.31 -4.58
N THR A 149 -13.22 -9.53 -4.82
CA THR A 149 -12.05 -9.74 -5.68
C THR A 149 -12.35 -9.37 -7.15
N GLU A 150 -13.55 -9.65 -7.64
CA GLU A 150 -14.00 -9.23 -8.99
C GLU A 150 -14.03 -7.70 -9.10
N ALA A 151 -14.54 -7.00 -8.10
CA ALA A 151 -14.56 -5.54 -8.06
C ALA A 151 -13.15 -4.95 -8.00
N ASP A 152 -12.24 -5.53 -7.21
CA ASP A 152 -10.85 -5.10 -7.12
C ASP A 152 -10.12 -5.28 -8.47
N ILE A 153 -10.38 -6.36 -9.19
CA ILE A 153 -9.82 -6.60 -10.52
C ILE A 153 -10.34 -5.55 -11.52
N ALA A 154 -11.66 -5.28 -11.54
CA ALA A 154 -12.24 -4.28 -12.44
C ALA A 154 -11.65 -2.89 -12.19
N TRP A 155 -11.51 -2.50 -10.92
CA TRP A 155 -10.87 -1.25 -10.53
C TRP A 155 -9.39 -1.16 -10.96
N LEU A 156 -8.63 -2.26 -10.86
CA LEU A 156 -7.25 -2.32 -11.37
C LEU A 156 -7.20 -2.21 -12.90
N ASP A 157 -8.16 -2.80 -13.61
CA ASP A 157 -8.26 -2.67 -15.07
C ASP A 157 -8.45 -1.21 -15.49
N GLU A 158 -9.26 -0.43 -14.73
CA GLU A 158 -9.44 1.01 -14.97
C GLU A 158 -8.13 1.79 -14.71
N LEU A 159 -7.40 1.50 -13.62
CA LEU A 159 -6.11 2.13 -13.34
C LEU A 159 -5.07 1.81 -14.41
N ILE A 160 -4.99 0.54 -14.85
CA ILE A 160 -4.07 0.10 -15.90
C ILE A 160 -4.40 0.80 -17.23
N ALA A 161 -5.68 0.91 -17.57
CA ALA A 161 -6.10 1.62 -18.77
C ALA A 161 -5.71 3.11 -18.72
N GLY A 162 -5.88 3.76 -17.55
CA GLY A 162 -5.45 5.14 -17.32
C GLY A 162 -3.95 5.33 -17.49
N GLU A 163 -3.12 4.44 -16.92
CA GLU A 163 -1.65 4.51 -17.04
C GLU A 163 -1.20 4.31 -18.51
N ARG A 164 -1.82 3.39 -19.24
CA ARG A 164 -1.52 3.17 -20.66
C ARG A 164 -1.92 4.36 -21.55
N GLY A 165 -3.05 5.01 -21.24
CA GLY A 165 -3.51 6.20 -21.94
C GLY A 165 -2.71 7.46 -21.62
N ALA A 166 -2.08 7.53 -20.45
CA ALA A 166 -1.25 8.65 -20.00
C ALA A 166 0.20 8.57 -20.52
N THR A 167 0.63 7.41 -21.06
CA THR A 167 1.95 7.26 -21.69
C THR A 167 1.82 7.73 -23.15
N PRO A 168 2.32 8.93 -23.54
CA PRO A 168 2.37 9.31 -24.95
C PRO A 168 3.24 8.30 -25.66
N GLY A 169 2.78 7.81 -26.81
CA GLY A 169 3.37 6.71 -27.55
C GLY A 169 4.89 6.77 -27.67
N ALA A 170 5.51 5.62 -27.41
CA ALA A 170 6.90 5.36 -27.70
C ALA A 170 7.15 5.31 -29.20
#